data_930b2b856346d68678f9d3c94274086b
#
_entry.id   930b2b856346d68678f9d3c94274086b
#
_cell.length_a   1.000
_cell.length_b   1.000
_cell.length_c   1.000
_cell.angle_alpha   90.00
_cell.angle_beta   90.00
_cell.angle_gamma   90.00
#
_symmetry.space_group_name_H-M   'P 1'
#
loop_
_entity.id
_entity.type
_entity.pdbx_description
1 polymer ?
#
loop_
_entity_poly.entity_id
_entity_poly.type
_entity_poly.pdbx_seq_one_letter_code
_entity_poly.pdbx_strand_id
1 'polypeptide(L)'
;MRVSGRVIHGTGAWRPRIERFPQVFIAHFGYPLFPGTLNVLLDAPLPVRAEFRIPGSEIGEPEQDMLFERCLIDGFEAFRLRPFQPATGAGGHGDHILEIVSAQELRPLLRDRNCVIVEFPARNDGPFPAAASP
;
A
#
# COMPACT_ATOMS: atom_id res chain seq x y z
N MET A 1 -10.79 -0.36 -9.81
CA MET A 1 -10.55 -1.78 -9.50
C MET A 1 -10.78 -2.03 -8.03
N ARG A 2 -11.52 -3.05 -7.71
CA ARG A 2 -11.81 -3.43 -6.33
C ARG A 2 -11.40 -4.87 -6.09
N VAL A 3 -10.77 -5.11 -4.95
CA VAL A 3 -10.45 -6.48 -4.52
C VAL A 3 -10.87 -6.63 -3.06
N SER A 4 -11.24 -7.83 -2.68
CA SER A 4 -11.50 -8.13 -1.28
C SER A 4 -10.35 -8.93 -0.71
N GLY A 5 -10.15 -8.78 0.58
CA GLY A 5 -9.07 -9.49 1.25
C GLY A 5 -9.33 -9.64 2.73
N ARG A 6 -8.44 -10.36 3.37
CA ARG A 6 -8.53 -10.64 4.79
C ARG A 6 -7.40 -9.93 5.53
N VAL A 7 -7.76 -9.25 6.60
CA VAL A 7 -6.75 -8.59 7.44
C VAL A 7 -5.95 -9.67 8.17
N ILE A 8 -4.63 -9.56 8.09
CA ILE A 8 -3.71 -10.46 8.77
C ILE A 8 -2.71 -9.65 9.58
N HIS A 9 -2.00 -10.33 10.46
CA HIS A 9 -0.94 -9.67 11.23
C HIS A 9 0.29 -9.50 10.36
N GLY A 10 0.95 -8.34 10.50
CA GLY A 10 2.22 -8.07 9.87
C GLY A 10 3.36 -8.18 10.87
N THR A 11 4.57 -7.89 10.39
CA THR A 11 5.77 -7.98 11.21
C THR A 11 6.05 -6.72 12.02
N GLY A 12 5.37 -5.62 11.71
CA GLY A 12 5.64 -4.34 12.36
C GLY A 12 6.92 -3.66 11.87
N ALA A 13 7.48 -4.12 10.77
CA ALA A 13 8.76 -3.62 10.28
C ALA A 13 8.75 -2.14 9.88
N TRP A 14 7.58 -1.61 9.53
CA TRP A 14 7.46 -0.24 9.05
C TRP A 14 7.32 0.79 10.16
N ARG A 15 6.84 0.40 11.34
CA ARG A 15 6.66 1.35 12.44
C ARG A 15 7.94 2.12 12.76
N PRO A 16 9.11 1.47 12.96
CA PRO A 16 10.31 2.22 13.27
C PRO A 16 10.74 3.19 12.17
N ARG A 17 10.51 2.83 10.90
CA ARG A 17 10.89 3.69 9.78
C ARG A 17 10.03 4.93 9.72
N ILE A 18 8.72 4.76 9.90
CA ILE A 18 7.79 5.89 9.89
C ILE A 18 8.10 6.82 11.05
N GLU A 19 8.36 6.27 12.23
CA GLU A 19 8.68 7.07 13.41
C GLU A 19 10.02 7.79 13.28
N ARG A 20 10.98 7.18 12.61
CA ARG A 20 12.33 7.73 12.48
C ARG A 20 12.44 8.81 11.41
N PHE A 21 11.64 8.70 10.34
CA PHE A 21 11.75 9.60 9.19
C PHE A 21 10.45 10.34 8.89
N PRO A 22 9.82 10.97 9.89
CA PRO A 22 8.50 11.57 9.66
C PRO A 22 8.51 12.66 8.60
N GLN A 23 9.59 13.43 8.49
CA GLN A 23 9.65 14.51 7.51
C GLN A 23 9.68 14.01 6.08
N VAL A 24 10.30 12.86 5.85
CA VAL A 24 10.32 12.28 4.51
C VAL A 24 8.90 11.92 4.08
N PHE A 25 8.14 11.29 4.95
CA PHE A 25 6.78 10.89 4.61
C PHE A 25 5.87 12.11 4.46
N ILE A 26 6.03 13.14 5.29
CA ILE A 26 5.29 14.38 5.13
C ILE A 26 5.59 15.02 3.77
N ALA A 27 6.86 15.02 3.35
CA ALA A 27 7.24 15.61 2.08
C ALA A 27 6.60 14.90 0.89
N HIS A 28 6.49 13.58 0.95
CA HIS A 28 5.92 12.81 -0.15
C HIS A 28 4.39 12.74 -0.11
N PHE A 29 3.81 12.63 1.05
CA PHE A 29 2.36 12.44 1.20
C PHE A 29 1.59 13.72 1.46
N GLY A 30 2.26 14.76 1.92
CA GLY A 30 1.60 16.01 2.29
C GLY A 30 1.01 16.01 3.69
N TYR A 31 1.18 14.93 4.44
CA TYR A 31 0.68 14.78 5.80
C TYR A 31 1.47 13.68 6.50
N PRO A 32 1.48 13.66 7.85
CA PRO A 32 2.16 12.57 8.57
C PRO A 32 1.38 11.26 8.44
N LEU A 33 2.13 10.18 8.38
CA LEU A 33 1.54 8.83 8.40
C LEU A 33 1.40 8.32 9.82
N PHE A 34 0.35 7.56 10.07
CA PHE A 34 0.28 6.76 11.28
C PHE A 34 1.41 5.73 11.26
N PRO A 35 2.18 5.58 12.36
CA PRO A 35 3.34 4.70 12.37
C PRO A 35 2.95 3.22 12.52
N GLY A 36 2.46 2.66 11.48
CA GLY A 36 2.06 1.26 11.43
C GLY A 36 1.41 0.94 10.11
N THR A 37 1.38 -0.33 9.76
CA THR A 37 0.76 -0.77 8.52
C THR A 37 -0.35 -1.77 8.80
N LEU A 38 -1.29 -1.83 7.87
CA LEU A 38 -2.32 -2.86 7.85
C LEU A 38 -1.96 -3.84 6.73
N ASN A 39 -2.01 -5.12 7.02
CA ASN A 39 -1.72 -6.15 6.02
C ASN A 39 -3.00 -6.84 5.61
N VAL A 40 -3.21 -6.97 4.31
CA VAL A 40 -4.41 -7.58 3.74
C VAL A 40 -3.98 -8.70 2.80
N LEU A 41 -4.47 -9.90 3.06
CA LEU A 41 -4.18 -11.07 2.24
C LEU A 41 -5.23 -11.22 1.16
N LEU A 42 -4.77 -11.31 -0.08
CA LEU A 42 -5.61 -11.50 -1.26
C LEU A 42 -5.60 -12.96 -1.70
N ASP A 43 -6.63 -13.36 -2.44
CA ASP A 43 -6.70 -14.70 -3.02
C ASP A 43 -5.76 -14.89 -4.20
N ALA A 44 -5.41 -13.81 -4.88
CA ALA A 44 -4.55 -13.85 -6.06
C ALA A 44 -3.53 -12.72 -5.99
N PRO A 45 -2.37 -12.90 -6.62
CA PRO A 45 -1.36 -11.85 -6.63
C PRO A 45 -1.88 -10.62 -7.38
N LEU A 46 -1.54 -9.45 -6.86
CA LEU A 46 -1.87 -8.18 -7.49
C LEU A 46 -0.61 -7.34 -7.54
N PRO A 47 0.09 -7.32 -8.68
CA PRO A 47 1.29 -6.50 -8.81
C PRO A 47 0.99 -5.03 -8.56
N VAL A 48 1.92 -4.33 -7.92
CA VAL A 48 1.75 -2.92 -7.64
C VAL A 48 1.85 -2.10 -8.93
N ARG A 49 1.02 -1.07 -9.02
CA ARG A 49 1.16 0.00 -10.03
C ARG A 49 1.56 1.25 -9.31
N ALA A 50 2.85 1.50 -9.26
CA ALA A 50 3.37 2.61 -8.47
C ALA A 50 2.92 3.95 -9.05
N GLU A 51 2.40 4.82 -8.17
CA GLU A 51 2.10 6.19 -8.53
C GLU A 51 3.27 7.09 -8.16
N PHE A 52 4.02 6.72 -7.15
CA PHE A 52 5.29 7.38 -6.85
C PHE A 52 6.20 6.43 -6.09
N ARG A 53 7.43 6.87 -5.91
CA ARG A 53 8.53 6.07 -5.38
C ARG A 53 9.30 6.91 -4.37
N ILE A 54 9.61 6.31 -3.23
CA ILE A 54 10.50 6.94 -2.26
C ILE A 54 11.84 6.22 -2.33
N PRO A 55 12.94 6.94 -2.62
CA PRO A 55 14.25 6.31 -2.59
C PRO A 55 14.56 5.73 -1.22
N GLY A 56 15.07 4.51 -1.19
CA GLY A 56 15.40 3.85 0.06
C GLY A 56 16.44 4.61 0.86
N SER A 57 17.32 5.35 0.20
CA SER A 57 18.32 6.17 0.88
C SER A 57 17.72 7.24 1.78
N GLU A 58 16.50 7.68 1.51
CA GLU A 58 15.82 8.68 2.34
C GLU A 58 15.24 8.11 3.63
N ILE A 59 15.06 6.81 3.68
CA ILE A 59 14.41 6.15 4.82
C ILE A 59 15.25 5.03 5.43
N GLY A 60 16.57 5.12 5.27
CA GLY A 60 17.48 4.18 5.91
C GLY A 60 17.59 2.82 5.25
N GLU A 61 17.11 2.68 4.03
CA GLU A 61 17.19 1.43 3.26
C GLU A 61 17.85 1.72 1.91
N PRO A 62 19.16 2.00 1.89
CA PRO A 62 19.79 2.52 0.68
C PRO A 62 19.72 1.58 -0.52
N GLU A 63 19.49 0.30 -0.30
CA GLU A 63 19.48 -0.66 -1.37
C GLU A 63 18.09 -0.97 -1.91
N GLN A 64 17.04 -0.35 -1.36
CA GLN A 64 15.70 -0.71 -1.77
C GLN A 64 14.75 0.46 -1.70
N ASP A 65 14.32 0.91 -2.87
CA ASP A 65 13.29 1.94 -2.96
C ASP A 65 11.93 1.34 -2.65
N MET A 66 11.00 2.21 -2.27
CA MET A 66 9.63 1.82 -1.97
C MET A 66 8.68 2.42 -2.98
N LEU A 67 7.78 1.60 -3.46
CA LEU A 67 6.72 1.98 -4.39
C LEU A 67 5.43 2.19 -3.63
N PHE A 68 4.66 3.19 -4.04
CA PHE A 68 3.38 3.51 -3.40
C PHE A 68 2.28 3.65 -4.43
N GLU A 69 1.14 3.09 -4.11
CA GLU A 69 -0.05 3.17 -4.94
C GLU A 69 -1.24 3.56 -4.08
N ARG A 70 -1.94 4.63 -4.46
CA ARG A 70 -3.10 5.09 -3.73
C ARG A 70 -4.23 4.07 -3.77
N CYS A 71 -4.88 3.90 -2.65
CA CYS A 71 -6.05 3.04 -2.56
C CYS A 71 -7.03 3.58 -1.53
N LEU A 72 -8.23 3.00 -1.53
CA LEU A 72 -9.23 3.23 -0.50
C LEU A 72 -9.52 1.88 0.14
N ILE A 73 -9.47 1.85 1.46
CA ILE A 73 -9.81 0.63 2.18
C ILE A 73 -11.13 0.88 2.91
N ASP A 74 -12.17 0.18 2.49
CA ASP A 74 -13.54 0.42 2.94
C ASP A 74 -13.89 1.92 2.90
N GLY A 75 -13.40 2.63 1.89
CA GLY A 75 -13.64 4.04 1.69
C GLY A 75 -12.64 4.97 2.34
N PHE A 76 -11.76 4.49 3.20
CA PHE A 76 -10.73 5.32 3.83
C PHE A 76 -9.50 5.44 2.97
N GLU A 77 -9.00 6.66 2.81
CA GLU A 77 -7.82 6.90 1.98
C GLU A 77 -6.58 6.27 2.58
N ALA A 78 -5.79 5.63 1.74
CA ALA A 78 -4.59 4.93 2.15
C ALA A 78 -3.67 4.75 0.95
N PHE A 79 -2.51 4.16 1.19
CA PHE A 79 -1.57 3.81 0.15
C PHE A 79 -1.05 2.40 0.38
N ARG A 80 -1.03 1.61 -0.68
CA ARG A 80 -0.28 0.36 -0.69
C ARG A 80 1.18 0.70 -0.84
N LEU A 81 2.03 0.04 -0.07
CA LEU A 81 3.47 0.14 -0.25
C LEU A 81 4.04 -1.22 -0.63
N ARG A 82 5.09 -1.19 -1.42
CA ARG A 82 5.76 -2.40 -1.88
C ARG A 82 7.22 -2.09 -2.17
N PRO A 83 8.17 -2.93 -1.73
CA PRO A 83 9.55 -2.75 -2.15
C PRO A 83 9.67 -2.88 -3.66
N PHE A 84 10.50 -2.04 -4.26
CA PHE A 84 10.81 -2.19 -5.67
C PHE A 84 11.58 -3.48 -5.89
N GLN A 85 11.09 -4.33 -6.77
CA GLN A 85 11.75 -5.59 -7.12
C GLN A 85 12.23 -5.51 -8.55
N PRO A 86 13.52 -5.71 -8.80
CA PRO A 86 13.98 -5.83 -10.20
C PRO A 86 13.32 -7.02 -10.87
N ALA A 87 13.28 -7.00 -12.17
CA ALA A 87 12.57 -8.00 -12.96
C ALA A 87 13.15 -9.42 -12.86
N THR A 88 14.07 -9.67 -11.98
CA THR A 88 14.62 -11.00 -11.77
C THR A 88 13.65 -11.96 -11.11
N GLY A 89 12.46 -11.51 -10.83
CA GLY A 89 11.37 -12.42 -10.54
C GLY A 89 11.33 -13.03 -9.16
N ALA A 90 12.12 -12.55 -8.25
CA ALA A 90 12.20 -13.21 -6.95
C ALA A 90 11.05 -12.88 -6.02
N GLY A 91 10.15 -12.00 -6.38
CA GLY A 91 9.23 -11.45 -5.41
C GLY A 91 7.76 -11.71 -5.62
N GLY A 92 7.40 -12.62 -6.49
CA GLY A 92 6.01 -12.79 -6.87
C GLY A 92 5.07 -13.12 -5.72
N HIS A 93 5.54 -13.88 -4.74
CA HIS A 93 4.69 -14.29 -3.62
C HIS A 93 4.24 -13.11 -2.76
N GLY A 94 4.99 -12.04 -2.74
CA GLY A 94 4.63 -10.87 -1.95
C GLY A 94 3.45 -10.10 -2.48
N ASP A 95 3.06 -10.32 -3.72
CA ASP A 95 1.95 -9.60 -4.33
C ASP A 95 0.59 -10.08 -3.83
N HIS A 96 0.53 -11.15 -3.07
CA HIS A 96 -0.70 -11.59 -2.40
C HIS A 96 -1.00 -10.78 -1.15
N ILE A 97 -0.03 -10.07 -0.61
CA ILE A 97 -0.22 -9.32 0.62
C ILE A 97 -0.11 -7.83 0.30
N LEU A 98 -1.16 -7.11 0.61
CA LEU A 98 -1.14 -5.66 0.51
C LEU A 98 -0.69 -5.11 1.85
N GLU A 99 0.41 -4.40 1.86
CA GLU A 99 0.84 -3.66 3.04
C GLU A 99 0.40 -2.22 2.85
N ILE A 100 -0.40 -1.72 3.79
CA ILE A 100 -1.14 -0.47 3.60
C ILE A 100 -0.79 0.51 4.70
N VAL A 101 -0.47 1.75 4.31
CA VAL A 101 -0.23 2.88 5.23
C VAL A 101 -1.31 3.92 5.06
N SER A 102 -1.55 4.70 6.10
CA SER A 102 -2.53 5.77 6.08
C SER A 102 -2.14 6.86 7.07
N ALA A 103 -2.74 8.03 6.92
CA ALA A 103 -2.62 9.09 7.91
C ALA A 103 -3.27 8.69 9.23
N GLN A 104 -4.20 7.74 9.19
CA GLN A 104 -4.97 7.32 10.35
C GLN A 104 -4.68 5.86 10.69
N GLU A 105 -4.88 5.51 11.94
CA GLU A 105 -4.86 4.11 12.34
C GLU A 105 -6.10 3.42 11.78
N LEU A 106 -5.90 2.47 10.88
CA LEU A 106 -7.01 1.89 10.12
C LEU A 106 -7.83 0.88 10.92
N ARG A 107 -7.21 0.11 11.80
CA ARG A 107 -7.94 -0.95 12.51
C ARG A 107 -9.18 -0.47 13.23
N PRO A 108 -9.12 0.59 14.04
CA PRO A 108 -10.34 1.10 14.68
C PRO A 108 -11.37 1.61 13.68
N LEU A 109 -10.92 2.24 12.60
CA LEU A 109 -11.83 2.75 11.57
C LEU A 109 -12.56 1.61 10.88
N LEU A 110 -11.91 0.49 10.71
CA LEU A 110 -12.49 -0.70 10.11
C LEU A 110 -13.30 -1.51 11.13
N ARG A 111 -13.34 -1.06 12.39
CA ARG A 111 -14.04 -1.75 13.48
C ARG A 111 -13.54 -3.18 13.65
N ASP A 112 -12.23 -3.36 13.48
CA ASP A 112 -11.54 -4.65 13.62
C ASP A 112 -12.14 -5.75 12.74
N ARG A 113 -12.72 -5.39 11.61
CA ARG A 113 -13.24 -6.38 10.67
C ARG A 113 -12.11 -7.19 10.08
N ASN A 114 -12.39 -8.47 9.82
CA ASN A 114 -11.41 -9.37 9.21
C ASN A 114 -11.40 -9.29 7.69
N CYS A 115 -12.53 -8.93 7.09
CA CYS A 115 -12.65 -8.82 5.63
C CYS A 115 -12.86 -7.38 5.24
N VAL A 116 -12.12 -6.94 4.22
CA VAL A 116 -12.16 -5.55 3.77
C VAL A 116 -12.17 -5.51 2.25
N ILE A 117 -12.62 -4.39 1.71
CA ILE A 117 -12.55 -4.12 0.29
C ILE A 117 -11.52 -3.03 0.06
N VAL A 118 -10.58 -3.32 -0.83
CA VAL A 118 -9.57 -2.36 -1.24
C VAL A 118 -9.85 -1.93 -2.67
N GLU A 119 -9.95 -0.63 -2.86
CA GLU A 119 -10.21 -0.05 -4.16
C GLU A 119 -8.97 0.72 -4.62
N PHE A 120 -8.61 0.51 -5.88
CA PHE A 120 -7.50 1.24 -6.51
C PHE A 120 -8.09 2.17 -7.57
N PRO A 121 -8.37 3.44 -7.22
CA PRO A 121 -9.13 4.32 -8.12
C PRO A 121 -8.43 4.60 -9.44
N ALA A 122 -7.10 4.59 -9.44
CA ALA A 122 -6.35 4.87 -10.66
C ALA A 122 -6.34 3.69 -11.64
N ARG A 123 -6.73 2.51 -11.20
CA ARG A 123 -6.78 1.34 -12.06
C ARG A 123 -8.15 1.26 -12.72
N ASN A 124 -8.13 1.17 -14.01
CA ASN A 124 -9.34 0.95 -14.78
C ASN A 124 -9.28 -0.44 -15.37
N ASP A 125 -9.90 -1.38 -14.72
CA ASP A 125 -9.91 -2.77 -15.14
C ASP A 125 -11.30 -3.27 -15.52
N GLY A 126 -12.19 -2.36 -15.82
CA GLY A 126 -13.49 -2.74 -16.32
C GLY A 126 -13.37 -3.36 -17.71
N PRO A 127 -14.35 -4.14 -18.13
CA PRO A 127 -14.35 -4.71 -19.45
C PRO A 127 -14.35 -3.63 -20.53
N PHE A 128 -14.86 -2.47 -20.17
CA PHE A 128 -14.79 -1.31 -21.02
C PHE A 128 -13.86 -0.35 -20.35
N PRO A 129 -12.63 -0.30 -20.76
CA PRO A 129 -11.71 0.64 -20.18
C PRO A 129 -12.29 2.02 -20.16
N ALA A 130 -11.85 2.82 -19.26
CA ALA A 130 -12.34 4.19 -19.17
C ALA A 130 -12.30 4.87 -20.51
N ALA A 131 -11.44 4.40 -21.34
CA ALA A 131 -11.37 4.88 -22.68
C ALA A 131 -12.68 4.72 -23.41
N ALA A 132 -13.37 3.69 -23.11
CA ALA A 132 -14.64 3.46 -23.76
C ALA A 132 -15.71 4.35 -23.20
N SER A 133 -15.43 4.95 -22.11
CA SER A 133 -16.40 5.76 -21.41
C SER A 133 -16.09 7.20 -21.53
N PRO A 134 -15.42 7.76 -22.33
CA PRO A 134 -15.19 9.20 -22.35
C PRO A 134 -16.24 10.05 -22.65
#